data_2ddc8e7599c890bee495d829b8fac91f
#
_entry.id   2ddc8e7599c890bee495d829b8fac91f
#
_cell.length_a   1.000
_cell.length_b   1.000
_cell.length_c   1.000
_cell.angle_alpha   90.00
_cell.angle_beta   90.00
_cell.angle_gamma   90.00
#
_symmetry.space_group_name_H-M   'P 1'
#
loop_
_entity.id
_entity.type
_entity.pdbx_description
1 polymer ?
#
loop_
_entity_poly.entity_id
_entity_poly.type
_entity_poly.pdbx_seq_one_letter_code
_entity_poly.pdbx_strand_id
1 'polypeptide(L)'
;MLRRTFCITAVAAGTINRWAQAQQQSPPAGAGRAVLERFQPGQPHRGKVLLAVQAHSDDIPLFASGTVAKLIAEGYTGYLVRATNDDMGDAAGLGAPGSIGDDVLGNERDNAEVARVLGCRDHFDLNYNNHRMGDVSLNEVIGRLIFLIRLLKADTVVGWDPWAHDEENPDHYTIARALEAACWMAGRAHDFPEQFAAGLQPKTVQDKYYFARRPEITRVVDVSTQIDKKIDAIRANVAKGPGGHAGSRLRAELASRHQRLPLLGDDDVTADRNYIREFVLTRDRKLGEQYGVEYAEAFHYIPPGSSGADRDPRIDEYVKHHAVPGK
;
A
#
# COMPACT_ATOMS: atom_id res chain seq x y z
N MET A 1 -40.45 13.81 -40.09
CA MET A 1 -39.19 14.25 -39.48
C MET A 1 -39.38 14.30 -37.97
N LEU A 2 -39.04 13.23 -37.27
CA LEU A 2 -39.07 13.17 -35.81
C LEU A 2 -37.66 13.40 -35.29
N ARG A 3 -37.43 14.52 -34.59
CA ARG A 3 -36.21 14.77 -33.84
C ARG A 3 -36.23 13.93 -32.54
N ARG A 4 -35.34 12.95 -32.47
CA ARG A 4 -35.06 12.25 -31.19
C ARG A 4 -34.09 13.08 -30.36
N THR A 5 -34.60 13.63 -29.28
CA THR A 5 -33.79 14.24 -28.22
C THR A 5 -33.19 13.13 -27.40
N PHE A 6 -31.87 12.96 -27.43
CA PHE A 6 -31.14 12.08 -26.51
C PHE A 6 -30.96 12.82 -25.18
N CYS A 7 -31.64 12.34 -24.15
CA CYS A 7 -31.31 12.70 -22.78
C CYS A 7 -30.04 11.95 -22.37
N ILE A 8 -28.94 12.66 -22.23
CA ILE A 8 -27.73 12.17 -21.56
C ILE A 8 -27.97 12.36 -20.06
N THR A 9 -28.39 11.31 -19.39
CA THR A 9 -28.44 11.26 -17.93
C THR A 9 -27.04 11.01 -17.42
N ALA A 10 -26.52 11.96 -16.63
CA ALA A 10 -25.25 11.88 -15.95
C ALA A 10 -25.23 10.69 -14.93
N VAL A 11 -24.44 9.68 -15.21
CA VAL A 11 -24.17 8.54 -14.31
C VAL A 11 -22.72 8.67 -13.79
N ALA A 12 -22.35 9.82 -13.28
CA ALA A 12 -21.00 10.05 -12.75
C ALA A 12 -20.90 10.14 -11.22
N ALA A 13 -22.02 9.99 -10.49
CA ALA A 13 -22.01 10.14 -9.02
C ALA A 13 -22.09 8.82 -8.23
N GLY A 14 -22.17 7.66 -8.91
CA GLY A 14 -22.48 6.38 -8.25
C GLY A 14 -21.28 5.53 -7.83
N THR A 15 -20.12 5.69 -8.44
CA THR A 15 -18.99 4.80 -8.21
C THR A 15 -18.11 5.20 -7.03
N ILE A 16 -17.95 6.48 -6.74
CA ILE A 16 -17.14 6.97 -5.62
C ILE A 16 -17.75 6.57 -4.26
N ASN A 17 -19.07 6.46 -4.16
CA ASN A 17 -19.72 6.12 -2.89
C ASN A 17 -19.65 4.64 -2.51
N ARG A 18 -19.48 3.72 -3.45
CA ARG A 18 -19.39 2.29 -3.11
C ARG A 18 -18.07 1.92 -2.44
N TRP A 19 -16.96 2.52 -2.86
CA TRP A 19 -15.66 2.33 -2.22
C TRP A 19 -15.62 2.88 -0.79
N ALA A 20 -16.29 3.98 -0.52
CA ALA A 20 -16.36 4.58 0.80
C ALA A 20 -17.28 3.81 1.78
N GLN A 21 -18.32 3.13 1.28
CA GLN A 21 -19.30 2.43 2.12
C GLN A 21 -18.84 1.04 2.58
N ALA A 22 -18.04 0.32 1.79
CA ALA A 22 -17.51 -0.99 2.18
C ALA A 22 -16.51 -0.93 3.36
N GLN A 23 -16.08 0.26 3.77
CA GLN A 23 -15.05 0.49 4.81
C GLN A 23 -15.60 0.98 6.16
N GLN A 24 -16.94 1.00 6.36
CA GLN A 24 -17.56 1.51 7.60
C GLN A 24 -17.89 0.44 8.64
N GLN A 25 -17.31 -0.77 8.55
CA GLN A 25 -17.52 -1.76 9.60
C GLN A 25 -16.65 -1.40 10.82
N SER A 26 -17.32 -1.08 11.94
CA SER A 26 -16.66 -0.99 13.25
C SER A 26 -16.05 -2.36 13.59
N PRO A 27 -14.87 -2.40 14.25
CA PRO A 27 -14.27 -3.67 14.66
C PRO A 27 -15.26 -4.44 15.54
N PRO A 28 -15.31 -5.78 15.43
CA PRO A 28 -16.21 -6.59 16.25
C PRO A 28 -15.89 -6.38 17.73
N ALA A 29 -16.95 -6.27 18.54
CA ALA A 29 -16.84 -6.18 19.99
C ALA A 29 -16.16 -7.45 20.53
N GLY A 30 -14.89 -7.32 20.97
CA GLY A 30 -14.09 -8.44 21.51
C GLY A 30 -12.64 -8.51 20.99
N ALA A 31 -12.28 -7.82 19.90
CA ALA A 31 -10.87 -7.67 19.53
C ALA A 31 -10.18 -6.70 20.49
N GLY A 32 -9.05 -7.09 21.10
CA GLY A 32 -8.24 -6.17 21.89
C GLY A 32 -7.93 -4.91 21.09
N ARG A 33 -7.88 -3.75 21.77
CA ARG A 33 -7.59 -2.48 21.09
C ARG A 33 -6.25 -2.60 20.38
N ALA A 34 -6.20 -2.25 19.08
CA ALA A 34 -4.97 -2.28 18.30
C ALA A 34 -3.87 -1.40 18.96
N VAL A 35 -2.63 -1.84 18.83
CA VAL A 35 -1.47 -1.09 19.37
C VAL A 35 -1.22 0.15 18.52
N LEU A 36 -1.18 1.32 19.16
CA LEU A 36 -0.79 2.56 18.49
C LEU A 36 0.74 2.65 18.39
N GLU A 37 1.24 2.69 17.16
CA GLU A 37 2.65 2.88 16.85
C GLU A 37 2.91 4.34 16.48
N ARG A 38 3.85 4.99 17.18
CA ARG A 38 4.22 6.39 16.96
C ARG A 38 5.59 6.51 16.31
N PHE A 39 5.87 7.66 15.70
CA PHE A 39 7.18 7.99 15.16
C PHE A 39 8.26 7.95 16.26
N GLN A 40 9.40 7.31 15.93
CA GLN A 40 10.56 7.21 16.81
C GLN A 40 11.75 7.99 16.20
N PRO A 41 12.22 9.07 16.87
CA PRO A 41 13.38 9.83 16.39
C PRO A 41 14.69 9.04 16.52
N GLY A 42 15.75 9.52 15.85
CA GLY A 42 17.10 8.96 16.01
C GLY A 42 17.42 7.77 15.11
N GLN A 43 16.59 7.46 14.13
CA GLN A 43 16.81 6.36 13.16
C GLN A 43 17.01 4.97 13.80
N PRO A 44 16.06 4.51 14.66
CA PRO A 44 16.20 3.23 15.37
C PRO A 44 16.27 2.01 14.44
N HIS A 45 15.88 2.17 13.19
CA HIS A 45 15.86 1.11 12.17
C HIS A 45 16.98 1.22 11.14
N ARG A 46 18.03 2.00 11.43
CA ARG A 46 19.17 2.14 10.51
C ARG A 46 19.77 0.78 10.13
N GLY A 47 19.92 0.57 8.83
CA GLY A 47 20.45 -0.68 8.25
C GLY A 47 19.40 -1.75 7.96
N LYS A 48 18.14 -1.55 8.36
CA LYS A 48 17.03 -2.41 7.96
C LYS A 48 16.50 -2.02 6.57
N VAL A 49 15.88 -2.98 5.90
CA VAL A 49 15.31 -2.83 4.56
C VAL A 49 13.80 -3.05 4.60
N LEU A 50 13.06 -2.11 4.00
CA LEU A 50 11.62 -2.14 3.83
C LEU A 50 11.26 -2.39 2.37
N LEU A 51 10.39 -3.37 2.11
CA LEU A 51 9.81 -3.65 0.81
C LEU A 51 8.30 -3.36 0.86
N ALA A 52 7.88 -2.28 0.21
CA ALA A 52 6.47 -1.94 0.04
C ALA A 52 5.96 -2.53 -1.28
N VAL A 53 4.93 -3.38 -1.22
CA VAL A 53 4.42 -4.13 -2.37
C VAL A 53 2.97 -3.76 -2.63
N GLN A 54 2.67 -3.38 -3.86
CA GLN A 54 1.35 -2.97 -4.33
C GLN A 54 0.96 -3.71 -5.60
N ALA A 55 -0.34 -3.88 -5.84
CA ALA A 55 -0.85 -4.39 -7.11
C ALA A 55 -0.79 -3.29 -8.17
N HIS A 56 -1.29 -2.12 -7.81
CA HIS A 56 -1.44 -0.95 -8.67
C HIS A 56 -0.70 0.26 -8.09
N SER A 57 -0.46 1.26 -8.92
CA SER A 57 0.34 2.44 -8.56
C SER A 57 -0.28 3.32 -7.45
N ASP A 58 -1.58 3.16 -7.15
CA ASP A 58 -2.31 3.95 -6.14
C ASP A 58 -2.49 3.26 -4.78
N ASP A 59 -2.21 1.96 -4.64
CA ASP A 59 -2.46 1.22 -3.40
C ASP A 59 -1.63 1.75 -2.22
N ILE A 60 -0.30 1.76 -2.36
CA ILE A 60 0.58 2.27 -1.30
C ILE A 60 0.31 3.76 -1.03
N PRO A 61 0.20 4.66 -2.04
CA PRO A 61 -0.20 6.04 -1.81
C PRO A 61 -1.43 6.20 -0.91
N LEU A 62 -2.48 5.45 -1.18
CA LEU A 62 -3.76 5.57 -0.47
C LEU A 62 -3.74 4.93 0.92
N PHE A 63 -3.17 3.73 1.06
CA PHE A 63 -3.38 2.90 2.24
C PHE A 63 -2.22 2.89 3.23
N ALA A 64 -0.99 3.14 2.77
CA ALA A 64 0.20 2.89 3.60
C ALA A 64 1.36 3.86 3.40
N SER A 65 1.22 4.90 2.58
CA SER A 65 2.35 5.78 2.26
C SER A 65 2.84 6.60 3.45
N GLY A 66 1.96 6.94 4.39
CA GLY A 66 2.34 7.58 5.64
C GLY A 66 3.24 6.68 6.49
N THR A 67 2.89 5.39 6.60
CA THR A 67 3.69 4.38 7.30
C THR A 67 5.01 4.11 6.60
N VAL A 68 5.02 3.97 5.27
CA VAL A 68 6.25 3.79 4.49
C VAL A 68 7.19 4.98 4.70
N ALA A 69 6.67 6.22 4.60
CA ALA A 69 7.47 7.43 4.83
C ALA A 69 7.99 7.52 6.27
N LYS A 70 7.17 7.11 7.27
CA LYS A 70 7.56 7.05 8.68
C LYS A 70 8.72 6.07 8.88
N LEU A 71 8.61 4.85 8.39
CA LEU A 71 9.64 3.82 8.55
C LEU A 71 10.95 4.23 7.86
N ILE A 72 10.88 4.87 6.68
CA ILE A 72 12.07 5.43 6.01
C ILE A 72 12.70 6.55 6.86
N ALA A 73 11.90 7.46 7.42
CA ALA A 73 12.39 8.50 8.31
C ALA A 73 13.04 7.94 9.59
N GLU A 74 12.61 6.77 10.04
CA GLU A 74 13.19 6.01 11.16
C GLU A 74 14.42 5.19 10.77
N GLY A 75 14.91 5.30 9.53
CA GLY A 75 16.20 4.74 9.09
C GLY A 75 16.12 3.51 8.20
N TYR A 76 14.95 3.05 7.80
CA TYR A 76 14.83 2.01 6.79
C TYR A 76 15.33 2.47 5.42
N THR A 77 15.99 1.58 4.69
CA THR A 77 16.15 1.71 3.24
C THR A 77 14.88 1.14 2.58
N GLY A 78 14.05 2.01 2.01
CA GLY A 78 12.79 1.64 1.39
C GLY A 78 12.92 1.28 -0.08
N TYR A 79 12.13 0.30 -0.53
CA TYR A 79 11.93 -0.06 -1.93
C TYR A 79 10.44 -0.22 -2.19
N LEU A 80 9.99 0.20 -3.39
CA LEU A 80 8.62 0.05 -3.85
C LEU A 80 8.54 -1.02 -4.94
N VAL A 81 7.57 -1.93 -4.86
CA VAL A 81 7.30 -2.95 -5.89
C VAL A 81 5.86 -2.80 -6.35
N ARG A 82 5.67 -2.65 -7.65
CA ARG A 82 4.35 -2.68 -8.29
C ARG A 82 4.20 -3.96 -9.10
N ALA A 83 3.08 -4.66 -8.95
CA ALA A 83 2.86 -5.93 -9.63
C ALA A 83 2.38 -5.74 -11.08
N THR A 84 1.36 -4.93 -11.30
CA THR A 84 0.78 -4.72 -12.64
C THR A 84 1.37 -3.47 -13.31
N ASN A 85 1.21 -3.39 -14.62
CA ASN A 85 1.58 -2.22 -15.42
C ASN A 85 0.46 -1.18 -15.52
N ASP A 86 -0.71 -1.46 -14.90
CA ASP A 86 -1.90 -0.59 -14.91
C ASP A 86 -2.45 -0.29 -16.31
N ASP A 87 -2.28 -1.20 -17.26
CA ASP A 87 -2.69 -1.05 -18.68
C ASP A 87 -4.21 -0.93 -18.90
N MET A 88 -5.02 -1.33 -17.91
CA MET A 88 -6.49 -1.23 -17.93
C MET A 88 -7.03 -0.20 -16.94
N GLY A 89 -6.15 0.54 -16.27
CA GLY A 89 -6.48 1.41 -15.17
C GLY A 89 -6.38 2.88 -15.50
N ASP A 90 -7.46 3.46 -16.01
CA ASP A 90 -7.69 4.85 -15.67
C ASP A 90 -8.63 4.89 -14.44
N ALA A 91 -8.14 5.34 -13.32
CA ALA A 91 -8.96 5.49 -12.10
C ALA A 91 -10.02 6.57 -12.27
N ALA A 92 -9.90 7.41 -13.24
CA ALA A 92 -10.79 8.51 -13.46
C ALA A 92 -12.03 8.10 -14.25
N GLY A 93 -12.03 6.95 -14.94
CA GLY A 93 -13.11 6.57 -15.87
C GLY A 93 -13.32 7.68 -16.91
N LEU A 94 -12.33 8.55 -17.09
CA LEU A 94 -12.46 9.80 -17.82
C LEU A 94 -12.03 9.63 -19.27
N GLY A 95 -11.67 8.37 -19.67
CA GLY A 95 -11.27 8.10 -21.03
C GLY A 95 -10.27 9.14 -21.51
N ALA A 96 -9.12 9.24 -20.83
CA ALA A 96 -8.06 10.08 -21.37
C ALA A 96 -7.85 9.64 -22.82
N PRO A 97 -7.81 10.56 -23.77
CA PRO A 97 -7.56 10.20 -25.16
C PRO A 97 -6.11 9.75 -25.27
N GLY A 98 -5.87 8.48 -25.02
CA GLY A 98 -4.58 7.86 -25.03
C GLY A 98 -4.68 6.40 -25.46
N SER A 99 -3.59 5.82 -25.87
CA SER A 99 -3.48 4.39 -26.07
C SER A 99 -3.20 3.68 -24.75
N ILE A 100 -3.45 2.36 -24.69
CA ILE A 100 -3.00 1.52 -23.56
C ILE A 100 -1.52 1.77 -23.24
N GLY A 101 -0.68 1.98 -24.25
CA GLY A 101 0.73 2.32 -24.07
C GLY A 101 0.96 3.65 -23.34
N ASP A 102 0.14 4.67 -23.61
CA ASP A 102 0.22 5.96 -22.90
C ASP A 102 -0.16 5.81 -21.43
N ASP A 103 -1.15 4.97 -21.14
CA ASP A 103 -1.57 4.67 -19.77
C ASP A 103 -0.45 3.95 -19.01
N VAL A 104 0.16 2.92 -19.60
CA VAL A 104 1.31 2.20 -19.01
C VAL A 104 2.46 3.17 -18.70
N LEU A 105 2.88 3.97 -19.69
CA LEU A 105 3.97 4.95 -19.50
C LEU A 105 3.62 6.04 -18.50
N GLY A 106 2.36 6.45 -18.43
CA GLY A 106 1.86 7.38 -17.40
C GLY A 106 2.01 6.78 -16.00
N ASN A 107 1.52 5.56 -15.80
CA ASN A 107 1.59 4.86 -14.53
C ASN A 107 3.02 4.49 -14.11
N GLU A 108 3.93 4.19 -15.05
CA GLU A 108 5.35 3.99 -14.75
C GLU A 108 6.01 5.26 -14.20
N ARG A 109 5.76 6.41 -14.84
CA ARG A 109 6.27 7.72 -14.36
C ARG A 109 5.72 8.07 -12.99
N ASP A 110 4.43 7.86 -12.79
CA ASP A 110 3.77 8.13 -11.50
C ASP A 110 4.32 7.23 -10.40
N ASN A 111 4.52 5.93 -10.66
CA ASN A 111 5.10 5.00 -9.70
C ASN A 111 6.54 5.38 -9.31
N ALA A 112 7.36 5.79 -10.28
CA ALA A 112 8.70 6.30 -10.03
C ALA A 112 8.68 7.58 -9.16
N GLU A 113 7.76 8.51 -9.45
CA GLU A 113 7.61 9.74 -8.67
C GLU A 113 7.10 9.48 -7.26
N VAL A 114 6.15 8.57 -7.08
CA VAL A 114 5.69 8.11 -5.76
C VAL A 114 6.86 7.56 -4.95
N ALA A 115 7.68 6.68 -5.54
CA ALA A 115 8.87 6.13 -4.87
C ALA A 115 9.84 7.25 -4.44
N ARG A 116 10.07 8.23 -5.32
CA ARG A 116 10.94 9.39 -5.04
C ARG A 116 10.38 10.25 -3.89
N VAL A 117 9.10 10.56 -3.91
CA VAL A 117 8.43 11.37 -2.87
C VAL A 117 8.51 10.69 -1.51
N LEU A 118 8.28 9.39 -1.45
CA LEU A 118 8.36 8.61 -0.22
C LEU A 118 9.80 8.50 0.31
N GLY A 119 10.81 8.72 -0.53
CA GLY A 119 12.22 8.55 -0.20
C GLY A 119 12.68 7.11 -0.34
N CYS A 120 12.00 6.30 -1.15
CA CYS A 120 12.50 4.98 -1.53
C CYS A 120 13.81 5.09 -2.29
N ARG A 121 14.70 4.14 -2.07
CA ARG A 121 15.97 4.05 -2.77
C ARG A 121 15.79 3.69 -4.25
N ASP A 122 14.80 2.82 -4.52
CA ASP A 122 14.49 2.38 -5.88
C ASP A 122 13.06 1.80 -5.93
N HIS A 123 12.59 1.49 -7.14
CA HIS A 123 11.32 0.81 -7.39
C HIS A 123 11.48 -0.29 -8.43
N PHE A 124 10.56 -1.25 -8.41
CA PHE A 124 10.53 -2.39 -9.32
C PHE A 124 9.11 -2.58 -9.86
N ASP A 125 8.98 -2.71 -11.17
CA ASP A 125 7.73 -3.05 -11.84
C ASP A 125 7.79 -4.49 -12.35
N LEU A 126 6.85 -5.35 -11.90
CA LEU A 126 6.77 -6.75 -12.35
C LEU A 126 6.06 -6.87 -13.70
N ASN A 127 5.35 -5.81 -14.11
CA ASN A 127 4.72 -5.64 -15.43
C ASN A 127 3.70 -6.73 -15.82
N TYR A 128 2.96 -7.25 -14.85
CA TYR A 128 1.78 -8.06 -15.17
C TYR A 128 0.65 -7.17 -15.70
N ASN A 129 -0.20 -7.73 -16.57
CA ASN A 129 -1.37 -7.01 -17.07
C ASN A 129 -2.39 -6.79 -15.94
N ASN A 130 -2.97 -5.61 -15.90
CA ASN A 130 -4.00 -5.23 -14.93
C ASN A 130 -5.25 -6.10 -15.09
N HIS A 131 -5.87 -6.53 -13.99
CA HIS A 131 -7.00 -7.45 -13.88
C HIS A 131 -6.72 -8.87 -14.44
N ARG A 132 -5.46 -9.22 -14.70
CA ARG A 132 -5.04 -10.49 -15.28
C ARG A 132 -4.12 -11.32 -14.39
N MET A 133 -3.84 -10.89 -13.16
CA MET A 133 -2.97 -11.66 -12.27
C MET A 133 -3.58 -13.02 -11.89
N GLY A 134 -4.89 -13.20 -12.01
CA GLY A 134 -5.53 -14.51 -11.87
C GLY A 134 -5.13 -15.54 -12.93
N ASP A 135 -4.66 -15.10 -14.09
CA ASP A 135 -4.20 -15.96 -15.19
C ASP A 135 -2.70 -16.30 -15.08
N VAL A 136 -1.99 -15.69 -14.14
CA VAL A 136 -0.56 -15.91 -13.93
C VAL A 136 -0.35 -17.01 -12.89
N SER A 137 0.70 -17.82 -13.08
CA SER A 137 1.09 -18.80 -12.06
C SER A 137 1.42 -18.08 -10.73
N LEU A 138 0.68 -18.40 -9.68
CA LEU A 138 0.96 -17.87 -8.34
C LEU A 138 2.40 -18.17 -7.90
N ASN A 139 2.94 -19.36 -8.26
CA ASN A 139 4.33 -19.71 -7.95
C ASN A 139 5.35 -18.83 -8.69
N GLU A 140 5.04 -18.35 -9.89
CA GLU A 140 5.90 -17.39 -10.59
C GLU A 140 5.97 -16.07 -9.82
N VAL A 141 4.81 -15.52 -9.42
CA VAL A 141 4.76 -14.27 -8.65
C VAL A 141 5.49 -14.43 -7.31
N ILE A 142 5.26 -15.55 -6.60
CA ILE A 142 5.98 -15.90 -5.36
C ILE A 142 7.50 -15.92 -5.61
N GLY A 143 7.97 -16.58 -6.66
CA GLY A 143 9.39 -16.67 -6.99
C GLY A 143 10.04 -15.32 -7.24
N ARG A 144 9.36 -14.40 -7.94
CA ARG A 144 9.84 -13.04 -8.17
C ARG A 144 9.91 -12.23 -6.86
N LEU A 145 8.92 -12.37 -5.98
CA LEU A 145 8.94 -11.70 -4.67
C LEU A 145 10.03 -12.27 -3.76
N ILE A 146 10.23 -13.60 -3.73
CA ILE A 146 11.33 -14.24 -2.99
C ILE A 146 12.68 -13.71 -3.51
N PHE A 147 12.83 -13.60 -4.82
CA PHE A 147 14.05 -13.05 -5.43
C PHE A 147 14.33 -11.64 -4.90
N LEU A 148 13.34 -10.75 -4.91
CA LEU A 148 13.50 -9.38 -4.39
C LEU A 148 13.77 -9.35 -2.88
N ILE A 149 13.07 -10.15 -2.09
CA ILE A 149 13.30 -10.26 -0.63
C ILE A 149 14.75 -10.67 -0.35
N ARG A 150 15.26 -11.68 -1.05
CA ARG A 150 16.63 -12.18 -0.89
C ARG A 150 17.68 -11.20 -1.41
N LEU A 151 17.46 -10.63 -2.61
CA LEU A 151 18.37 -9.68 -3.24
C LEU A 151 18.57 -8.43 -2.40
N LEU A 152 17.45 -7.84 -1.97
CA LEU A 152 17.43 -6.60 -1.21
C LEU A 152 17.66 -6.82 0.30
N LYS A 153 17.59 -8.07 0.76
CA LYS A 153 17.67 -8.46 2.18
C LYS A 153 16.56 -7.81 3.01
N ALA A 154 15.33 -7.85 2.50
CA ALA A 154 14.18 -7.19 3.13
C ALA A 154 13.91 -7.74 4.54
N ASP A 155 13.83 -6.84 5.52
CA ASP A 155 13.51 -7.15 6.92
C ASP A 155 12.02 -6.99 7.19
N THR A 156 11.40 -6.04 6.53
CA THR A 156 10.00 -5.64 6.73
C THR A 156 9.28 -5.56 5.40
N VAL A 157 8.03 -6.00 5.37
CA VAL A 157 7.15 -5.81 4.21
C VAL A 157 5.91 -5.01 4.58
N VAL A 158 5.41 -4.24 3.63
CA VAL A 158 4.11 -3.57 3.66
C VAL A 158 3.36 -3.98 2.40
N GLY A 159 2.13 -4.47 2.52
CA GLY A 159 1.34 -4.89 1.35
C GLY A 159 -0.12 -5.17 1.67
N TRP A 160 -0.88 -5.61 0.66
CA TRP A 160 -2.26 -6.00 0.81
C TRP A 160 -2.44 -7.15 1.80
N ASP A 161 -3.56 -7.12 2.54
CA ASP A 161 -3.92 -8.22 3.46
C ASP A 161 -4.37 -9.46 2.65
N PRO A 162 -3.70 -10.62 2.82
CA PRO A 162 -4.05 -11.85 2.09
C PRO A 162 -5.42 -12.43 2.50
N TRP A 163 -5.99 -11.96 3.60
CA TRP A 163 -7.27 -12.39 4.16
C TRP A 163 -8.32 -11.27 4.12
N ALA A 164 -8.16 -10.33 3.20
CA ALA A 164 -9.08 -9.20 3.06
C ALA A 164 -10.49 -9.70 2.72
N HIS A 165 -11.48 -9.25 3.53
CA HIS A 165 -12.88 -9.54 3.28
C HIS A 165 -13.41 -8.61 2.18
N ASP A 166 -14.31 -9.13 1.35
CA ASP A 166 -14.97 -8.38 0.29
C ASP A 166 -14.00 -7.70 -0.71
N GLU A 167 -12.80 -8.29 -0.88
CA GLU A 167 -11.85 -7.84 -1.89
C GLU A 167 -12.22 -8.45 -3.25
N GLU A 168 -12.72 -7.61 -4.13
CA GLU A 168 -13.22 -8.03 -5.45
C GLU A 168 -12.13 -8.01 -6.52
N ASN A 169 -11.04 -7.24 -6.32
CA ASN A 169 -9.98 -7.10 -7.32
C ASN A 169 -9.03 -8.31 -7.30
N PRO A 170 -8.95 -9.08 -8.42
CA PRO A 170 -8.11 -10.27 -8.49
C PRO A 170 -6.62 -9.97 -8.32
N ASP A 171 -6.15 -8.80 -8.72
CA ASP A 171 -4.74 -8.43 -8.59
C ASP A 171 -4.37 -8.21 -7.12
N HIS A 172 -5.26 -7.58 -6.34
CA HIS A 172 -5.04 -7.35 -4.91
C HIS A 172 -4.88 -8.66 -4.13
N TYR A 173 -5.84 -9.60 -4.26
CA TYR A 173 -5.74 -10.84 -3.50
C TYR A 173 -4.66 -11.78 -4.05
N THR A 174 -4.28 -11.70 -5.34
CA THR A 174 -3.21 -12.52 -5.90
C THR A 174 -1.85 -12.05 -5.39
N ILE A 175 -1.55 -10.74 -5.46
CA ILE A 175 -0.28 -10.21 -4.95
C ILE A 175 -0.17 -10.35 -3.43
N ALA A 176 -1.28 -10.20 -2.69
CA ALA A 176 -1.31 -10.36 -1.25
C ALA A 176 -0.94 -11.79 -0.82
N ARG A 177 -1.56 -12.80 -1.44
CA ARG A 177 -1.24 -14.22 -1.19
C ARG A 177 0.17 -14.59 -1.62
N ALA A 178 0.63 -14.05 -2.75
CA ALA A 178 2.00 -14.25 -3.21
C ALA A 178 3.01 -13.66 -2.22
N LEU A 179 2.76 -12.46 -1.69
CA LEU A 179 3.62 -11.80 -0.71
C LEU A 179 3.68 -12.57 0.62
N GLU A 180 2.52 -13.03 1.12
CA GLU A 180 2.45 -13.83 2.34
C GLU A 180 3.29 -15.10 2.21
N ALA A 181 3.09 -15.86 1.12
CA ALA A 181 3.85 -17.07 0.83
C ALA A 181 5.34 -16.78 0.64
N ALA A 182 5.70 -15.72 -0.09
CA ALA A 182 7.07 -15.32 -0.31
C ALA A 182 7.79 -14.98 1.01
N CYS A 183 7.14 -14.28 1.93
CA CYS A 183 7.69 -13.99 3.26
C CYS A 183 8.03 -15.25 4.05
N TRP A 184 7.20 -16.30 3.94
CA TRP A 184 7.44 -17.57 4.60
C TRP A 184 8.54 -18.40 3.93
N MET A 185 8.56 -18.41 2.57
CA MET A 185 9.48 -19.24 1.80
C MET A 185 10.89 -18.63 1.65
N ALA A 186 11.03 -17.31 1.64
CA ALA A 186 12.30 -16.63 1.38
C ALA A 186 13.41 -17.00 2.36
N GLY A 187 13.06 -17.32 3.62
CA GLY A 187 13.99 -17.78 4.65
C GLY A 187 14.38 -19.27 4.57
N ARG A 188 13.78 -20.04 3.68
CA ARG A 188 13.95 -21.49 3.61
C ARG A 188 15.04 -21.88 2.59
N ALA A 189 15.90 -22.81 2.99
CA ALA A 189 17.07 -23.20 2.18
C ALA A 189 16.74 -24.07 0.96
N HIS A 190 15.53 -24.60 0.85
CA HIS A 190 15.15 -25.53 -0.24
C HIS A 190 14.14 -24.95 -1.22
N ASP A 191 13.57 -23.78 -0.91
CA ASP A 191 12.62 -23.13 -1.80
C ASP A 191 13.38 -22.27 -2.84
N PHE A 192 13.05 -22.44 -4.12
CA PHE A 192 13.69 -21.74 -5.24
C PHE A 192 15.22 -21.89 -5.25
N PRO A 193 15.75 -23.13 -5.34
CA PRO A 193 17.20 -23.42 -5.23
C PRO A 193 18.04 -22.76 -6.34
N GLU A 194 17.44 -22.48 -7.50
CA GLU A 194 18.08 -21.75 -8.61
C GLU A 194 18.53 -20.34 -8.21
N GLN A 195 17.86 -19.71 -7.24
CA GLN A 195 18.25 -18.41 -6.74
C GLN A 195 19.55 -18.48 -5.91
N PHE A 196 19.80 -19.59 -5.23
CA PHE A 196 21.07 -19.80 -4.52
C PHE A 196 22.23 -20.02 -5.50
N ALA A 197 21.97 -20.71 -6.62
CA ALA A 197 22.94 -20.83 -7.69
C ALA A 197 23.32 -19.46 -8.31
N ALA A 198 22.39 -18.50 -8.26
CA ALA A 198 22.65 -17.10 -8.64
C ALA A 198 23.32 -16.26 -7.53
N GLY A 199 23.71 -16.86 -6.41
CA GLY A 199 24.45 -16.21 -5.32
C GLY A 199 23.58 -15.58 -4.21
N LEU A 200 22.25 -15.71 -4.28
CA LEU A 200 21.38 -15.21 -3.23
C LEU A 200 21.45 -16.09 -1.98
N GLN A 201 21.02 -15.54 -0.85
CA GLN A 201 21.01 -16.26 0.43
C GLN A 201 19.58 -16.24 1.01
N PRO A 202 19.20 -17.22 1.85
CA PRO A 202 17.94 -17.19 2.58
C PRO A 202 17.79 -15.89 3.38
N LYS A 203 16.59 -15.33 3.38
CA LYS A 203 16.28 -14.12 4.13
C LYS A 203 14.90 -14.21 4.77
N THR A 204 14.86 -14.24 6.10
CA THR A 204 13.61 -14.21 6.86
C THR A 204 13.10 -12.77 6.99
N VAL A 205 11.86 -12.54 6.58
CA VAL A 205 11.15 -11.29 6.80
C VAL A 205 10.66 -11.27 8.26
N GLN A 206 10.99 -10.20 8.96
CA GLN A 206 10.70 -10.06 10.40
C GLN A 206 9.32 -9.45 10.65
N ASP A 207 9.06 -8.29 10.07
CA ASP A 207 7.86 -7.50 10.31
C ASP A 207 6.98 -7.47 9.05
N LYS A 208 5.67 -7.66 9.23
CA LYS A 208 4.71 -7.64 8.12
C LYS A 208 3.55 -6.73 8.47
N TYR A 209 3.33 -5.71 7.65
CA TYR A 209 2.23 -4.76 7.74
C TYR A 209 1.27 -5.01 6.59
N TYR A 210 0.14 -5.64 6.85
CA TYR A 210 -0.89 -5.92 5.87
C TYR A 210 -2.02 -4.91 5.99
N PHE A 211 -2.27 -4.13 4.94
CA PHE A 211 -3.30 -3.09 4.91
C PHE A 211 -4.59 -3.56 4.21
N ALA A 212 -5.65 -2.84 4.47
CA ALA A 212 -6.99 -2.92 3.92
C ALA A 212 -7.83 -4.16 4.31
N ARG A 213 -9.09 -3.91 4.47
CA ARG A 213 -10.28 -4.76 4.48
C ARG A 213 -10.37 -5.93 5.47
N ARG A 214 -9.38 -6.20 6.30
CA ARG A 214 -9.57 -7.13 7.41
C ARG A 214 -10.24 -6.39 8.58
N PRO A 215 -11.30 -6.96 9.22
CA PRO A 215 -11.91 -6.35 10.40
C PRO A 215 -10.98 -6.33 11.62
N GLU A 216 -10.09 -7.34 11.74
CA GLU A 216 -9.15 -7.44 12.86
C GLU A 216 -7.90 -6.60 12.61
N ILE A 217 -7.94 -5.35 13.07
CA ILE A 217 -6.80 -4.45 13.09
C ILE A 217 -5.99 -4.73 14.36
N THR A 218 -4.70 -5.02 14.21
CA THR A 218 -3.78 -5.25 15.34
C THR A 218 -2.81 -4.12 15.57
N ARG A 219 -2.59 -3.27 14.55
CA ARG A 219 -1.69 -2.12 14.59
C ARG A 219 -2.34 -0.90 13.95
N VAL A 220 -2.22 0.23 14.62
CA VAL A 220 -2.55 1.56 14.09
C VAL A 220 -1.28 2.39 14.12
N VAL A 221 -0.90 2.97 13.01
CA VAL A 221 0.32 3.77 12.87
C VAL A 221 -0.05 5.25 12.81
N ASP A 222 0.49 6.04 13.73
CA ASP A 222 0.39 7.50 13.69
C ASP A 222 1.24 8.04 12.55
N VAL A 223 0.59 8.61 11.55
CA VAL A 223 1.24 9.17 10.36
C VAL A 223 1.16 10.69 10.30
N SER A 224 0.72 11.34 11.38
CA SER A 224 0.49 12.79 11.44
C SER A 224 1.73 13.58 11.05
N THR A 225 2.93 13.14 11.46
CA THR A 225 4.21 13.79 11.11
C THR A 225 4.65 13.56 9.67
N GLN A 226 4.05 12.61 8.95
CA GLN A 226 4.35 12.28 7.56
C GLN A 226 3.21 12.60 6.60
N ILE A 227 2.19 13.29 7.07
CA ILE A 227 0.97 13.52 6.29
C ILE A 227 1.23 14.31 5.01
N ASP A 228 2.15 15.26 5.03
CA ASP A 228 2.51 16.03 3.84
C ASP A 228 3.17 15.16 2.77
N LYS A 229 4.03 14.20 3.16
CA LYS A 229 4.59 13.21 2.23
C LYS A 229 3.51 12.29 1.66
N LYS A 230 2.56 11.87 2.49
CA LYS A 230 1.41 11.09 2.03
C LYS A 230 0.58 11.86 0.99
N ILE A 231 0.28 13.13 1.27
CA ILE A 231 -0.43 14.00 0.34
C ILE A 231 0.34 14.12 -0.98
N ASP A 232 1.65 14.34 -0.93
CA ASP A 232 2.47 14.47 -2.13
C ASP A 232 2.59 13.15 -2.91
N ALA A 233 2.64 11.99 -2.24
CA ALA A 233 2.60 10.69 -2.88
C ALA A 233 1.27 10.42 -3.60
N ILE A 234 0.13 10.76 -2.96
CA ILE A 234 -1.19 10.66 -3.60
C ILE A 234 -1.30 11.64 -4.78
N ARG A 235 -0.76 12.86 -4.64
CA ARG A 235 -0.74 13.85 -5.72
C ARG A 235 0.11 13.42 -6.91
N ALA A 236 1.23 12.72 -6.66
CA ALA A 236 2.12 12.21 -7.69
C ALA A 236 1.46 11.12 -8.55
N ASN A 237 0.47 10.40 -8.03
CA ASN A 237 -0.27 9.39 -8.78
C ASN A 237 -1.40 10.04 -9.59
N VAL A 238 -1.07 10.53 -10.78
CA VAL A 238 -1.96 11.31 -11.64
C VAL A 238 -2.82 10.40 -12.52
N ALA A 239 -2.21 9.36 -13.11
CA ALA A 239 -2.86 8.51 -14.10
C ALA A 239 -3.96 7.65 -13.47
N LYS A 240 -3.74 7.12 -12.27
CA LYS A 240 -4.66 6.15 -11.63
C LYS A 240 -5.28 6.65 -10.32
N GLY A 241 -4.58 7.41 -9.53
CA GLY A 241 -4.99 7.75 -8.19
C GLY A 241 -6.23 8.66 -8.09
N PRO A 242 -7.10 8.47 -7.08
CA PRO A 242 -8.29 9.32 -6.90
C PRO A 242 -7.96 10.75 -6.47
N GLY A 243 -6.74 11.00 -5.99
CA GLY A 243 -6.24 12.32 -5.62
C GLY A 243 -5.66 13.06 -6.81
N GLY A 244 -4.51 12.63 -7.29
CA GLY A 244 -3.78 13.18 -8.44
C GLY A 244 -4.00 14.69 -8.63
N HIS A 245 -4.55 15.06 -9.77
CA HIS A 245 -4.95 16.42 -10.13
C HIS A 245 -6.45 16.70 -9.91
N ALA A 246 -7.11 16.01 -8.99
CA ALA A 246 -8.56 16.16 -8.79
C ALA A 246 -8.95 17.57 -8.28
N GLY A 247 -8.12 18.18 -7.45
CA GLY A 247 -8.37 19.53 -6.92
C GLY A 247 -8.26 20.61 -8.00
N SER A 248 -7.22 20.58 -8.80
CA SER A 248 -7.00 21.52 -9.91
C SER A 248 -8.08 21.36 -11.00
N ARG A 249 -8.49 20.13 -11.31
CA ARG A 249 -9.61 19.88 -12.23
C ARG A 249 -10.93 20.44 -11.69
N LEU A 250 -11.24 20.19 -10.42
CA LEU A 250 -12.44 20.76 -9.79
C LEU A 250 -12.40 22.29 -9.78
N ARG A 251 -11.24 22.90 -9.51
CA ARG A 251 -11.06 24.35 -9.56
C ARG A 251 -11.34 24.91 -10.98
N ALA A 252 -10.81 24.27 -12.01
CA ALA A 252 -11.04 24.64 -13.40
C ALA A 252 -12.53 24.47 -13.80
N GLU A 253 -13.18 23.38 -13.38
CA GLU A 253 -14.60 23.15 -13.62
C GLU A 253 -15.47 24.24 -13.00
N LEU A 254 -15.22 24.57 -11.72
CA LEU A 254 -15.96 25.65 -11.05
C LEU A 254 -15.75 27.00 -11.72
N ALA A 255 -14.52 27.32 -12.13
CA ALA A 255 -14.22 28.56 -12.83
C ALA A 255 -15.00 28.68 -14.16
N SER A 256 -15.16 27.59 -14.90
CA SER A 256 -15.99 27.56 -16.12
C SER A 256 -17.46 27.89 -15.89
N ARG A 257 -17.92 27.69 -14.65
CA ARG A 257 -19.28 28.01 -14.17
C ARG A 257 -19.36 29.34 -13.41
N HIS A 258 -18.31 30.16 -13.45
CA HIS A 258 -18.18 31.39 -12.65
C HIS A 258 -18.36 31.17 -11.13
N GLN A 259 -17.89 30.01 -10.63
CA GLN A 259 -17.91 29.60 -9.24
C GLN A 259 -16.49 29.44 -8.68
N ARG A 260 -16.35 29.52 -7.36
CA ARG A 260 -15.09 29.30 -6.65
C ARG A 260 -15.36 28.56 -5.34
N LEU A 261 -14.52 27.58 -5.03
CA LEU A 261 -14.45 26.94 -3.72
C LEU A 261 -13.20 27.44 -3.00
N PRO A 262 -13.32 28.27 -1.93
CA PRO A 262 -12.17 28.87 -1.25
C PRO A 262 -11.13 27.86 -0.76
N LEU A 263 -11.57 26.66 -0.38
CA LEU A 263 -10.70 25.54 0.03
C LEU A 263 -9.61 25.23 -0.99
N LEU A 264 -9.90 25.35 -2.31
CA LEU A 264 -8.98 24.97 -3.36
C LEU A 264 -7.86 26.00 -3.60
N GLY A 265 -7.92 27.17 -2.97
CA GLY A 265 -6.91 28.21 -3.16
C GLY A 265 -6.87 28.78 -4.57
N ASP A 266 -5.73 29.38 -4.92
CA ASP A 266 -5.57 30.14 -6.16
C ASP A 266 -4.65 29.47 -7.18
N ASP A 267 -3.95 28.38 -6.82
CA ASP A 267 -3.06 27.62 -7.71
C ASP A 267 -3.36 26.12 -7.69
N ASP A 268 -2.86 25.37 -8.69
CA ASP A 268 -3.18 23.97 -8.90
C ASP A 268 -2.57 23.07 -7.82
N VAL A 269 -1.36 23.37 -7.35
CA VAL A 269 -0.69 22.56 -6.31
C VAL A 269 -1.44 22.66 -5.00
N THR A 270 -1.83 23.87 -4.61
CA THR A 270 -2.64 24.12 -3.42
C THR A 270 -4.02 23.45 -3.53
N ALA A 271 -4.65 23.55 -4.72
CA ALA A 271 -5.93 22.91 -4.96
C ALA A 271 -5.87 21.39 -4.80
N ASP A 272 -4.88 20.73 -5.40
CA ASP A 272 -4.71 19.29 -5.32
C ASP A 272 -4.39 18.83 -3.89
N ARG A 273 -3.49 19.50 -3.19
CA ARG A 273 -3.14 19.16 -1.80
C ARG A 273 -4.33 19.31 -0.85
N ASN A 274 -5.09 20.41 -0.97
CA ASN A 274 -6.24 20.65 -0.13
C ASN A 274 -7.39 19.71 -0.44
N TYR A 275 -7.58 19.36 -1.72
CA TYR A 275 -8.54 18.34 -2.13
C TYR A 275 -8.22 16.98 -1.49
N ILE A 276 -6.95 16.53 -1.57
CA ILE A 276 -6.50 15.28 -0.98
C ILE A 276 -6.71 15.30 0.54
N ARG A 277 -6.28 16.36 1.21
CA ARG A 277 -6.41 16.51 2.66
C ARG A 277 -7.86 16.44 3.13
N GLU A 278 -8.77 17.07 2.42
CA GLU A 278 -10.17 17.18 2.84
C GLU A 278 -11.01 15.97 2.42
N PHE A 279 -10.83 15.46 1.20
CA PHE A 279 -11.76 14.49 0.63
C PHE A 279 -11.15 13.07 0.54
N VAL A 280 -9.86 12.92 0.36
CA VAL A 280 -9.22 11.61 0.22
C VAL A 280 -8.80 11.05 1.59
N LEU A 281 -8.26 11.88 2.48
CA LEU A 281 -7.74 11.44 3.79
C LEU A 281 -8.79 11.37 4.91
N THR A 282 -10.07 11.41 4.58
CA THR A 282 -11.17 11.35 5.58
C THR A 282 -11.14 10.09 6.43
N ARG A 283 -10.74 8.95 5.86
CA ARG A 283 -10.60 7.68 6.57
C ARG A 283 -9.46 7.76 7.59
N ASP A 284 -8.29 8.25 7.18
CA ASP A 284 -7.11 8.31 8.03
C ASP A 284 -7.30 9.30 9.19
N ARG A 285 -8.02 10.41 8.94
CA ARG A 285 -8.42 11.38 9.97
C ARG A 285 -9.36 10.74 10.99
N LYS A 286 -10.44 10.09 10.53
CA LYS A 286 -11.39 9.38 11.42
C LYS A 286 -10.73 8.31 12.27
N LEU A 287 -9.81 7.56 11.69
CA LEU A 287 -9.04 6.57 12.45
C LEU A 287 -8.12 7.26 13.46
N GLY A 288 -7.44 8.33 13.05
CA GLY A 288 -6.60 9.14 13.94
C GLY A 288 -7.37 9.63 15.17
N GLU A 289 -8.55 10.22 14.97
CA GLU A 289 -9.44 10.68 16.03
C GLU A 289 -9.76 9.58 17.07
N GLN A 290 -10.01 8.35 16.62
CA GLN A 290 -10.29 7.21 17.52
C GLN A 290 -9.10 6.84 18.42
N TYR A 291 -7.88 7.15 17.98
CA TYR A 291 -6.64 6.83 18.70
C TYR A 291 -5.96 8.07 19.31
N GLY A 292 -6.56 9.25 19.20
CA GLY A 292 -6.05 10.50 19.78
C GLY A 292 -4.84 11.06 19.03
N VAL A 293 -4.79 10.89 17.71
CA VAL A 293 -3.82 11.47 16.79
C VAL A 293 -4.53 12.13 15.61
N GLU A 294 -3.82 12.93 14.80
CA GLU A 294 -4.47 13.67 13.71
C GLU A 294 -4.80 12.75 12.52
N TYR A 295 -3.83 11.91 12.12
CA TYR A 295 -4.01 10.95 11.03
C TYR A 295 -3.38 9.60 11.40
N ALA A 296 -4.03 8.50 11.01
CA ALA A 296 -3.54 7.16 11.25
C ALA A 296 -3.84 6.21 10.08
N GLU A 297 -3.00 5.19 9.94
CA GLU A 297 -3.18 4.07 9.03
C GLU A 297 -3.33 2.76 9.83
N ALA A 298 -4.12 1.83 9.31
CA ALA A 298 -4.47 0.58 10.00
C ALA A 298 -3.91 -0.64 9.30
N PHE A 299 -3.40 -1.58 10.12
CA PHE A 299 -2.78 -2.80 9.63
C PHE A 299 -3.18 -4.04 10.47
N HIS A 300 -3.25 -5.18 9.79
CA HIS A 300 -2.99 -6.44 10.44
C HIS A 300 -1.47 -6.64 10.48
N TYR A 301 -0.88 -6.43 11.65
CA TYR A 301 0.57 -6.52 11.83
C TYR A 301 0.96 -7.87 12.40
N ILE A 302 1.98 -8.48 11.80
CA ILE A 302 2.58 -9.73 12.25
C ILE A 302 4.02 -9.44 12.71
N PRO A 303 4.30 -9.55 14.03
CA PRO A 303 5.63 -9.29 14.59
C PRO A 303 6.64 -10.41 14.28
N PRO A 304 7.94 -10.17 14.51
CA PRO A 304 8.97 -11.20 14.44
C PRO A 304 8.64 -12.42 15.32
N GLY A 305 9.06 -13.62 14.88
CA GLY A 305 8.88 -14.85 15.63
C GLY A 305 7.48 -15.46 15.60
N SER A 306 6.50 -14.83 14.93
CA SER A 306 5.14 -15.36 14.82
C SER A 306 4.96 -16.42 13.72
N SER A 307 5.98 -16.67 12.89
CA SER A 307 5.89 -17.63 11.78
C SER A 307 6.07 -19.10 12.15
N GLY A 308 6.22 -19.43 13.44
CA GLY A 308 6.45 -20.80 13.91
C GLY A 308 7.80 -21.41 13.53
N ALA A 309 8.66 -20.64 12.81
CA ALA A 309 9.99 -21.08 12.43
C ALA A 309 11.02 -20.86 13.53
N ASP A 310 10.74 -19.98 14.47
CA ASP A 310 11.61 -19.70 15.60
C ASP A 310 11.29 -20.67 16.75
N ARG A 311 12.36 -21.11 17.44
CA ARG A 311 12.20 -21.93 18.63
C ARG A 311 11.34 -21.20 19.66
N ASP A 312 10.32 -21.88 20.18
CA ASP A 312 9.43 -21.32 21.20
C ASP A 312 10.27 -20.85 22.41
N PRO A 313 10.22 -19.57 22.79
CA PRO A 313 10.97 -19.03 23.92
C PRO A 313 10.75 -19.79 25.24
N ARG A 314 9.57 -20.41 25.40
CA ARG A 314 9.28 -21.27 26.56
C ARG A 314 10.18 -22.49 26.65
N ILE A 315 10.70 -22.98 25.51
CA ILE A 315 11.64 -24.08 25.49
C ILE A 315 12.98 -23.66 26.12
N ASP A 316 13.47 -22.47 25.76
CA ASP A 316 14.73 -21.96 26.31
C ASP A 316 14.62 -21.65 27.80
N GLU A 317 13.50 -21.11 28.22
CA GLU A 317 13.20 -20.89 29.64
C GLU A 317 13.10 -22.24 30.41
N TYR A 318 12.40 -23.21 29.84
CA TYR A 318 12.32 -24.55 30.43
C TYR A 318 13.69 -25.23 30.52
N VAL A 319 14.48 -25.18 29.45
CA VAL A 319 15.85 -25.73 29.43
C VAL A 319 16.74 -25.06 30.49
N LYS A 320 16.66 -23.76 30.62
CA LYS A 320 17.43 -23.00 31.63
C LYS A 320 17.18 -23.49 33.07
N HIS A 321 15.95 -23.91 33.37
CA HIS A 321 15.55 -24.33 34.72
C HIS A 321 15.66 -25.84 34.96
N HIS A 322 15.74 -26.66 33.92
CA HIS A 322 15.60 -28.11 34.03
C HIS A 322 16.76 -28.89 33.38
N ALA A 323 17.64 -28.25 32.60
CA ALA A 323 18.76 -28.96 32.02
C ALA A 323 19.76 -29.38 33.12
N VAL A 324 20.19 -30.64 33.04
CA VAL A 324 21.27 -31.17 33.89
C VAL A 324 22.50 -31.46 33.03
N PRO A 325 23.73 -31.46 33.60
CA PRO A 325 24.95 -31.80 32.86
C PRO A 325 24.81 -33.16 32.16
N GLY A 326 25.12 -33.20 30.85
CA GLY A 326 25.22 -34.43 30.09
C GLY A 326 26.42 -35.28 30.56
N LYS A 327 26.31 -36.61 30.40
CA LYS A 327 27.42 -37.51 30.67
C LYS A 327 28.40 -37.47 29.51
#